data_f4338c880a6094281bbd910ccf0bb00d
#
_entry.id   f4338c880a6094281bbd910ccf0bb00d
#
_cell.length_a   1.000
_cell.length_b   1.000
_cell.length_c   1.000
_cell.angle_alpha   90.00
_cell.angle_beta   90.00
_cell.angle_gamma   90.00
#
_symmetry.space_group_name_H-M   'P 1'
#
loop_
_entity.id
_entity.type
_entity.pdbx_description
1 polymer ?
#
loop_
_entity_poly.entity_id
_entity_poly.type
_entity_poly.pdbx_seq_one_letter_code
_entity_poly.pdbx_strand_id
1 'polypeptide(L)'
;MKSLKKFLLIVAMTTIFTASAFAEGGFEFILNAPLQMSLGIPSKFLKDNAEAKGEKGFDYGVSAQFGYMVTLTESLAISLLAEVGYSHDNFAMSINARDIGIALDESVKFSFDFESLQVGLLPKLNIGNFSIGIGGGIKIPLIGGKETVTIGKQKDSVKLSRSDIKNILEPDLIGYIKGTLDYSIFLTDRFALNIGLYLGYDIIDAKILIGDKKDKLGSFDVGGEIGLRFASR
;
A
#
# COMPACT_ATOMS: atom_id res chain seq x y z
N MET A 1 28.25 -13.53 -6.36
CA MET A 1 27.25 -12.58 -5.82
C MET A 1 25.94 -13.22 -5.35
N LYS A 2 25.31 -14.16 -6.09
CA LYS A 2 24.04 -14.82 -5.66
C LYS A 2 24.19 -15.65 -4.36
N SER A 3 25.33 -16.29 -4.14
CA SER A 3 25.63 -17.08 -2.94
C SER A 3 25.79 -16.21 -1.69
N LEU A 4 26.46 -15.06 -1.79
CA LEU A 4 26.67 -14.14 -0.67
C LEU A 4 25.35 -13.53 -0.17
N LYS A 5 24.42 -13.19 -1.09
CA LYS A 5 23.08 -12.71 -0.73
C LYS A 5 22.26 -13.76 0.01
N LYS A 6 22.31 -15.03 -0.44
CA LYS A 6 21.63 -16.14 0.26
C LYS A 6 22.24 -16.39 1.63
N PHE A 7 23.57 -16.35 1.74
CA PHE A 7 24.27 -16.50 3.01
C PHE A 7 23.91 -15.38 4.00
N LEU A 8 23.92 -14.11 3.55
CA LEU A 8 23.49 -12.96 4.37
C LEU A 8 22.04 -13.07 4.81
N LEU A 9 21.14 -13.55 3.93
CA LEU A 9 19.75 -13.77 4.28
C LEU A 9 19.58 -14.86 5.35
N ILE A 10 20.30 -15.97 5.21
CA ILE A 10 20.28 -17.07 6.18
C ILE A 10 20.87 -16.61 7.52
N VAL A 11 21.99 -15.88 7.50
CA VAL A 11 22.60 -15.34 8.72
C VAL A 11 21.65 -14.34 9.40
N ALA A 12 21.01 -13.44 8.65
CA ALA A 12 20.02 -12.51 9.19
C ALA A 12 18.81 -13.25 9.79
N MET A 13 18.27 -14.24 9.11
CA MET A 13 17.17 -15.06 9.64
C MET A 13 17.62 -15.84 10.90
N THR A 14 18.80 -16.45 10.89
CA THR A 14 19.30 -17.21 12.03
C THR A 14 19.57 -16.30 13.23
N THR A 15 20.08 -15.08 13.01
CA THR A 15 20.32 -14.11 14.10
C THR A 15 19.01 -13.64 14.72
N ILE A 16 17.96 -13.45 13.92
CA ILE A 16 16.62 -13.09 14.43
C ILE A 16 16.05 -14.25 15.28
N PHE A 17 16.17 -15.49 14.83
CA PHE A 17 15.67 -16.66 15.58
C PHE A 17 16.48 -16.94 16.85
N THR A 18 17.77 -16.70 16.85
CA THR A 18 18.60 -16.90 18.07
C THR A 18 18.44 -15.76 19.08
N ALA A 19 18.26 -14.52 18.61
CA ALA A 19 17.98 -13.38 19.50
C ALA A 19 16.66 -13.56 20.27
N SER A 20 15.64 -14.13 19.61
CA SER A 20 14.35 -14.40 20.25
C SER A 20 14.40 -15.45 21.38
N ALA A 21 15.43 -16.29 21.43
CA ALA A 21 15.60 -17.28 22.49
C ALA A 21 16.14 -16.69 23.81
N PHE A 22 16.68 -15.48 23.77
CA PHE A 22 17.31 -14.81 24.92
C PHE A 22 16.67 -13.46 25.29
N ALA A 23 15.73 -12.95 24.49
CA ALA A 23 15.05 -11.68 24.74
C ALA A 23 13.64 -11.94 25.27
N GLU A 24 13.22 -11.19 26.27
CA GLU A 24 11.80 -11.09 26.63
C GLU A 24 11.07 -10.52 25.42
N GLY A 25 10.10 -11.25 24.92
CA GLY A 25 9.33 -10.88 23.75
C GLY A 25 8.18 -11.85 23.54
N GLY A 26 7.41 -11.64 22.50
CA GLY A 26 6.27 -12.48 22.27
C GLY A 26 5.66 -12.34 20.87
N PHE A 27 4.69 -13.19 20.65
CA PHE A 27 3.87 -13.11 19.45
C PHE A 27 3.07 -11.80 19.45
N GLU A 28 3.04 -11.15 18.32
CA GLU A 28 2.28 -9.93 18.08
C GLU A 28 1.30 -10.14 16.93
N PHE A 29 0.07 -9.71 17.15
CA PHE A 29 -0.98 -9.69 16.14
C PHE A 29 -1.68 -8.33 16.17
N ILE A 30 -1.86 -7.73 14.99
CA ILE A 30 -2.57 -6.46 14.85
C ILE A 30 -3.58 -6.61 13.71
N LEU A 31 -4.82 -6.21 13.97
CA LEU A 31 -5.86 -6.10 12.95
C LEU A 31 -6.13 -4.61 12.74
N ASN A 32 -5.85 -4.07 11.56
CA ASN A 32 -6.01 -2.66 11.24
C ASN A 32 -7.02 -2.44 10.11
N ALA A 33 -7.71 -1.31 10.18
CA ALA A 33 -8.57 -0.78 9.13
C ALA A 33 -8.04 0.61 8.71
N PRO A 34 -7.21 0.71 7.66
CA PRO A 34 -6.75 1.97 7.11
C PRO A 34 -7.86 2.66 6.31
N LEU A 35 -7.93 4.00 6.43
CA LEU A 35 -8.77 4.90 5.64
C LEU A 35 -7.89 6.05 5.15
N GLN A 36 -7.81 6.26 3.85
CA GLN A 36 -6.79 7.11 3.25
C GLN A 36 -7.37 7.95 2.12
N MET A 37 -6.79 9.12 1.94
CA MET A 37 -6.92 9.90 0.71
C MET A 37 -5.73 9.56 -0.17
N SER A 38 -6.00 9.22 -1.43
CA SER A 38 -4.99 8.98 -2.44
C SER A 38 -4.84 10.16 -3.39
N LEU A 39 -3.63 10.37 -3.90
CA LEU A 39 -3.31 11.33 -4.95
C LEU A 39 -2.60 10.57 -6.06
N GLY A 40 -3.27 10.42 -7.20
CA GLY A 40 -2.70 9.76 -8.37
C GLY A 40 -1.46 10.50 -8.87
N ILE A 41 -0.46 9.73 -9.29
CA ILE A 41 0.78 10.24 -9.87
C ILE A 41 0.86 9.73 -11.30
N PRO A 42 0.49 10.56 -12.31
CA PRO A 42 0.59 10.21 -13.70
C PRO A 42 2.03 9.88 -14.09
N SER A 43 2.18 9.02 -15.08
CA SER A 43 3.48 8.68 -15.65
C SER A 43 4.20 9.90 -16.21
N LYS A 44 5.52 9.80 -16.34
CA LYS A 44 6.32 10.86 -16.97
C LYS A 44 5.87 11.10 -18.41
N PHE A 45 5.59 10.03 -19.17
CA PHE A 45 5.12 10.13 -20.54
C PHE A 45 3.81 10.93 -20.64
N LEU A 46 2.84 10.65 -19.77
CA LEU A 46 1.55 11.37 -19.76
C LEU A 46 1.70 12.84 -19.32
N LYS A 47 2.63 13.13 -18.39
CA LYS A 47 2.93 14.51 -17.99
C LYS A 47 3.55 15.31 -19.13
N ASP A 48 4.50 14.71 -19.86
CA ASP A 48 5.28 15.38 -20.88
C ASP A 48 4.49 15.54 -22.21
N ASN A 49 3.54 14.64 -22.50
CA ASN A 49 2.83 14.62 -23.79
C ASN A 49 1.35 14.99 -23.73
N ALA A 50 0.74 14.96 -22.56
CA ALA A 50 -0.71 15.18 -22.39
C ALA A 50 -1.04 16.01 -21.13
N GLU A 51 -0.08 16.76 -20.60
CA GLU A 51 -0.24 17.61 -19.41
C GLU A 51 -1.04 16.96 -18.27
N ALA A 52 -0.86 15.63 -18.10
CA ALA A 52 -1.63 14.86 -17.14
C ALA A 52 -1.34 15.32 -15.68
N LYS A 53 -2.40 15.46 -14.89
CA LYS A 53 -2.35 15.85 -13.48
C LYS A 53 -2.91 14.74 -12.61
N GLY A 54 -2.33 14.58 -11.41
CA GLY A 54 -2.87 13.70 -10.40
C GLY A 54 -4.19 14.21 -9.84
N GLU A 55 -5.12 13.30 -9.63
CA GLU A 55 -6.43 13.58 -9.05
C GLU A 55 -6.57 12.86 -7.72
N LYS A 56 -7.47 13.36 -6.88
CA LYS A 56 -7.75 12.78 -5.57
C LYS A 56 -8.62 11.56 -5.69
N GLY A 57 -8.30 10.54 -4.91
CA GLY A 57 -9.06 9.34 -4.70
C GLY A 57 -9.28 9.04 -3.22
N PHE A 58 -9.90 7.91 -2.95
CA PHE A 58 -10.13 7.43 -1.60
C PHE A 58 -9.86 5.93 -1.55
N ASP A 59 -8.98 5.53 -0.62
CA ASP A 59 -8.54 4.17 -0.44
C ASP A 59 -8.95 3.68 0.96
N TYR A 60 -9.26 2.40 1.06
CA TYR A 60 -9.60 1.76 2.32
C TYR A 60 -9.23 0.29 2.28
N GLY A 61 -9.16 -0.31 3.46
CA GLY A 61 -8.82 -1.73 3.53
C GLY A 61 -9.00 -2.30 4.93
N VAL A 62 -8.58 -3.55 5.03
CA VAL A 62 -8.40 -4.24 6.29
C VAL A 62 -7.15 -5.11 6.19
N SER A 63 -6.29 -5.08 7.19
CA SER A 63 -5.09 -5.91 7.21
C SER A 63 -4.88 -6.58 8.55
N ALA A 64 -4.42 -7.82 8.51
CA ALA A 64 -3.91 -8.57 9.65
C ALA A 64 -2.39 -8.58 9.57
N GLN A 65 -1.74 -8.12 10.62
CA GLN A 65 -0.30 -8.13 10.79
C GLN A 65 0.03 -9.13 11.90
N PHE A 66 1.00 -9.99 11.68
CA PHE A 66 1.36 -11.01 12.66
C PHE A 66 2.85 -11.31 12.58
N GLY A 67 3.44 -11.55 13.73
CA GLY A 67 4.86 -11.82 13.82
C GLY A 67 5.35 -11.87 15.25
N TYR A 68 6.57 -11.43 15.44
CA TYR A 68 7.23 -11.51 16.73
C TYR A 68 7.83 -10.16 17.13
N MET A 69 7.63 -9.81 18.38
CA MET A 69 8.22 -8.64 19.04
C MET A 69 9.37 -9.09 19.93
N VAL A 70 10.51 -8.42 19.82
CA VAL A 70 11.70 -8.61 20.66
C VAL A 70 11.87 -7.36 21.50
N THR A 71 11.79 -7.52 22.82
CA THR A 71 12.01 -6.44 23.79
C THR A 71 13.51 -6.23 23.98
N LEU A 72 13.98 -5.01 23.76
CA LEU A 72 15.38 -4.62 23.93
C LEU A 72 15.63 -3.97 25.29
N THR A 73 14.67 -3.17 25.76
CA THR A 73 14.65 -2.53 27.08
C THR A 73 13.20 -2.45 27.56
N GLU A 74 12.97 -2.02 28.79
CA GLU A 74 11.62 -1.82 29.34
C GLU A 74 10.71 -0.92 28.47
N SER A 75 11.28 -0.03 27.67
CA SER A 75 10.53 0.91 26.83
C SER A 75 10.79 0.78 25.34
N LEU A 76 11.68 -0.13 24.91
CA LEU A 76 12.09 -0.26 23.51
C LEU A 76 11.98 -1.71 23.06
N ALA A 77 11.25 -1.92 21.96
CA ALA A 77 11.14 -3.23 21.32
C ALA A 77 11.13 -3.10 19.79
N ILE A 78 11.48 -4.17 19.10
CA ILE A 78 11.42 -4.28 17.64
C ILE A 78 10.48 -5.41 17.29
N SER A 79 9.53 -5.13 16.39
CA SER A 79 8.64 -6.14 15.81
C SER A 79 8.99 -6.39 14.36
N LEU A 80 8.91 -7.65 13.93
CA LEU A 80 8.92 -8.02 12.54
C LEU A 80 7.58 -8.69 12.23
N LEU A 81 6.76 -8.02 11.43
CA LEU A 81 5.40 -8.44 11.14
C LEU A 81 5.26 -8.81 9.65
N ALA A 82 4.67 -9.97 9.39
CA ALA A 82 4.09 -10.26 8.09
C ALA A 82 2.71 -9.62 8.03
N GLU A 83 2.30 -9.17 6.86
CA GLU A 83 1.01 -8.55 6.63
C GLU A 83 0.25 -9.26 5.54
N VAL A 84 -1.03 -9.50 5.77
CA VAL A 84 -1.99 -9.92 4.76
C VAL A 84 -3.26 -9.10 4.92
N GLY A 85 -3.86 -8.66 3.80
CA GLY A 85 -5.03 -7.80 3.87
C GLY A 85 -5.77 -7.70 2.56
N TYR A 86 -6.89 -7.03 2.63
CA TYR A 86 -7.66 -6.56 1.49
C TYR A 86 -7.49 -5.05 1.38
N SER A 87 -7.30 -4.55 0.17
CA SER A 87 -7.26 -3.13 -0.12
C SER A 87 -8.14 -2.77 -1.31
N HIS A 88 -8.79 -1.62 -1.19
CA HIS A 88 -9.38 -0.89 -2.30
C HIS A 88 -8.48 0.28 -2.62
N ASP A 89 -7.93 0.29 -3.82
CA ASP A 89 -6.92 1.26 -4.26
C ASP A 89 -7.46 2.06 -5.44
N ASN A 90 -7.34 3.38 -5.38
CA ASN A 90 -7.79 4.30 -6.42
C ASN A 90 -6.61 5.03 -7.08
N PHE A 91 -6.50 4.92 -8.39
CA PHE A 91 -5.53 5.65 -9.20
C PHE A 91 -6.28 6.63 -10.10
N ALA A 92 -6.28 7.91 -9.73
CA ALA A 92 -7.02 8.94 -10.45
C ALA A 92 -6.09 9.96 -11.10
N MET A 93 -6.39 10.33 -12.34
CA MET A 93 -5.68 11.35 -13.09
C MET A 93 -6.62 12.13 -14.00
N SER A 94 -6.21 13.32 -14.41
CA SER A 94 -6.90 14.11 -15.42
C SER A 94 -5.95 14.49 -16.55
N ILE A 95 -6.50 14.57 -17.76
CA ILE A 95 -5.80 14.95 -18.99
C ILE A 95 -6.67 15.99 -19.68
N ASN A 96 -6.06 16.98 -20.36
CA ASN A 96 -6.81 17.90 -21.18
C ASN A 96 -7.41 17.17 -22.41
N ALA A 97 -8.70 17.34 -22.67
CA ALA A 97 -9.39 16.67 -23.78
C ALA A 97 -8.75 16.94 -25.14
N ARG A 98 -8.20 18.13 -25.34
CA ARG A 98 -7.49 18.50 -26.60
C ARG A 98 -6.24 17.65 -26.83
N ASP A 99 -5.52 17.29 -25.76
CA ASP A 99 -4.27 16.53 -25.88
C ASP A 99 -4.50 15.08 -26.31
N ILE A 100 -5.74 14.60 -26.15
CA ILE A 100 -6.17 13.26 -26.60
C ILE A 100 -7.06 13.32 -27.86
N GLY A 101 -7.07 14.46 -28.57
CA GLY A 101 -7.77 14.61 -29.85
C GLY A 101 -9.28 14.87 -29.74
N ILE A 102 -9.79 15.16 -28.55
CA ILE A 102 -11.20 15.54 -28.33
C ILE A 102 -11.32 17.07 -28.41
N ALA A 103 -12.14 17.56 -29.30
CA ALA A 103 -12.33 19.01 -29.55
C ALA A 103 -13.20 19.68 -28.45
N LEU A 104 -12.86 19.44 -27.19
CA LEU A 104 -13.49 20.06 -26.02
C LEU A 104 -12.41 20.78 -25.20
N ASP A 105 -12.77 21.92 -24.62
CA ASP A 105 -11.90 22.68 -23.71
C ASP A 105 -12.18 22.30 -22.25
N GLU A 106 -12.18 20.98 -21.99
CA GLU A 106 -12.48 20.40 -20.69
C GLU A 106 -11.43 19.36 -20.31
N SER A 107 -11.30 19.10 -19.01
CA SER A 107 -10.46 18.02 -18.53
C SER A 107 -11.25 16.70 -18.52
N VAL A 108 -10.61 15.65 -19.02
CA VAL A 108 -11.10 14.27 -18.90
C VAL A 108 -10.42 13.63 -17.70
N LYS A 109 -11.22 13.21 -16.72
CA LYS A 109 -10.73 12.46 -15.55
C LYS A 109 -10.84 10.97 -15.79
N PHE A 110 -9.76 10.26 -15.51
CA PHE A 110 -9.68 8.81 -15.48
C PHE A 110 -9.46 8.36 -14.05
N SER A 111 -10.23 7.38 -13.60
CA SER A 111 -10.05 6.76 -12.29
C SER A 111 -10.12 5.25 -12.44
N PHE A 112 -9.11 4.57 -11.89
CA PHE A 112 -9.01 3.12 -11.85
C PHE A 112 -9.11 2.67 -10.41
N ASP A 113 -10.12 1.89 -10.10
CA ASP A 113 -10.33 1.30 -8.79
C ASP A 113 -9.95 -0.18 -8.85
N PHE A 114 -9.13 -0.67 -7.92
CA PHE A 114 -8.72 -2.06 -7.82
C PHE A 114 -9.05 -2.64 -6.45
N GLU A 115 -9.61 -3.84 -6.46
CA GLU A 115 -9.84 -4.64 -5.27
C GLU A 115 -8.73 -5.68 -5.16
N SER A 116 -7.87 -5.57 -4.17
CA SER A 116 -6.61 -6.30 -4.12
C SER A 116 -6.44 -7.12 -2.84
N LEU A 117 -5.75 -8.26 -2.96
CA LEU A 117 -5.12 -8.93 -1.84
C LEU A 117 -3.74 -8.30 -1.62
N GLN A 118 -3.51 -7.78 -0.43
CA GLN A 118 -2.24 -7.21 -0.01
C GLN A 118 -1.42 -8.23 0.77
N VAL A 119 -0.13 -8.36 0.44
CA VAL A 119 0.84 -9.18 1.19
C VAL A 119 2.14 -8.42 1.32
N GLY A 120 2.70 -8.37 2.53
CA GLY A 120 3.91 -7.61 2.79
C GLY A 120 4.62 -7.93 4.08
N LEU A 121 5.63 -7.11 4.37
CA LEU A 121 6.39 -7.14 5.62
C LEU A 121 6.42 -5.72 6.21
N LEU A 122 6.28 -5.64 7.53
CA LEU A 122 6.25 -4.39 8.28
C LEU A 122 7.09 -4.50 9.55
N PRO A 123 8.40 -4.26 9.47
CA PRO A 123 9.19 -4.01 10.68
C PRO A 123 8.69 -2.75 11.40
N LYS A 124 8.60 -2.83 12.73
CA LYS A 124 8.21 -1.72 13.61
C LYS A 124 9.22 -1.54 14.74
N LEU A 125 9.50 -0.29 15.06
CA LEU A 125 10.18 0.11 16.29
C LEU A 125 9.11 0.56 17.30
N ASN A 126 9.06 -0.09 18.44
CA ASN A 126 8.11 0.22 19.52
C ASN A 126 8.83 0.97 20.62
N ILE A 127 8.31 2.15 21.00
CA ILE A 127 8.85 3.04 22.03
C ILE A 127 7.72 3.33 23.05
N GLY A 128 7.66 2.55 24.11
CA GLY A 128 6.52 2.56 25.03
C GLY A 128 5.22 2.20 24.31
N ASN A 129 4.28 3.13 24.29
CA ASN A 129 3.00 2.96 23.60
C ASN A 129 3.03 3.38 22.11
N PHE A 130 4.11 4.02 21.66
CA PHE A 130 4.28 4.42 20.24
C PHE A 130 4.96 3.33 19.45
N SER A 131 4.59 3.24 18.16
CA SER A 131 5.26 2.36 17.20
C SER A 131 5.46 3.09 15.89
N ILE A 132 6.66 2.99 15.33
CA ILE A 132 6.99 3.51 14.00
C ILE A 132 7.29 2.32 13.11
N GLY A 133 6.55 2.18 12.01
CA GLY A 133 6.71 1.10 11.04
C GLY A 133 7.13 1.64 9.68
N ILE A 134 7.99 0.89 9.00
CA ILE A 134 8.31 1.10 7.58
C ILE A 134 8.27 -0.26 6.91
N GLY A 135 7.42 -0.41 5.91
CA GLY A 135 7.23 -1.70 5.26
C GLY A 135 6.86 -1.59 3.80
N GLY A 136 6.53 -2.71 3.22
CA GLY A 136 6.09 -2.77 1.84
C GLY A 136 5.84 -4.19 1.39
N GLY A 137 5.35 -4.32 0.18
CA GLY A 137 4.97 -5.59 -0.40
C GLY A 137 4.34 -5.46 -1.76
N ILE A 138 3.42 -6.35 -2.03
CA ILE A 138 2.64 -6.38 -3.28
C ILE A 138 1.16 -6.46 -2.98
N LYS A 139 0.37 -5.87 -3.86
CA LYS A 139 -1.08 -6.02 -3.91
C LYS A 139 -1.43 -6.74 -5.21
N ILE A 140 -2.26 -7.75 -5.10
CA ILE A 140 -2.68 -8.61 -6.21
C ILE A 140 -4.15 -8.30 -6.48
N PRO A 141 -4.51 -7.65 -7.59
CA PRO A 141 -5.90 -7.43 -7.95
C PRO A 141 -6.65 -8.77 -8.08
N LEU A 142 -7.66 -9.00 -7.24
CA LEU A 142 -8.36 -10.29 -7.13
C LEU A 142 -9.57 -10.39 -8.05
N ILE A 143 -10.42 -9.39 -7.99
CA ILE A 143 -11.73 -9.39 -8.64
C ILE A 143 -11.78 -8.09 -9.41
N GLY A 144 -11.72 -8.11 -10.72
CA GLY A 144 -12.02 -6.94 -11.55
C GLY A 144 -11.76 -5.58 -10.89
N GLY A 145 -11.64 -4.59 -11.70
CA GLY A 145 -11.57 -3.21 -11.25
C GLY A 145 -12.76 -2.45 -11.78
N LYS A 146 -12.71 -1.15 -11.60
CA LYS A 146 -13.64 -0.23 -12.22
C LYS A 146 -12.86 0.89 -12.86
N GLU A 147 -13.05 1.08 -14.14
CA GLU A 147 -12.61 2.29 -14.84
C GLU A 147 -13.75 3.29 -14.86
N THR A 148 -13.45 4.52 -14.51
CA THR A 148 -14.40 5.63 -14.56
C THR A 148 -13.80 6.76 -15.39
N VAL A 149 -14.53 7.19 -16.41
CA VAL A 149 -14.21 8.36 -17.22
C VAL A 149 -15.22 9.45 -16.93
N THR A 150 -14.73 10.64 -16.63
CA THR A 150 -15.58 11.81 -16.34
C THR A 150 -15.20 12.96 -17.26
N ILE A 151 -16.17 13.48 -18.00
CA ILE A 151 -16.05 14.66 -18.89
C ILE A 151 -17.08 15.69 -18.43
N GLY A 152 -16.64 16.81 -17.90
CA GLY A 152 -17.53 17.81 -17.32
C GLY A 152 -18.38 17.20 -16.20
N LYS A 153 -19.70 17.12 -16.41
CA LYS A 153 -20.67 16.50 -15.49
C LYS A 153 -21.05 15.07 -15.84
N GLN A 154 -20.65 14.58 -17.01
CA GLN A 154 -20.94 13.21 -17.46
C GLN A 154 -19.91 12.25 -16.87
N LYS A 155 -20.42 11.16 -16.33
CA LYS A 155 -19.62 10.11 -15.71
C LYS A 155 -20.04 8.76 -16.24
N ASP A 156 -19.13 8.10 -16.95
CA ASP A 156 -19.30 6.73 -17.41
C ASP A 156 -18.36 5.80 -16.62
N SER A 157 -18.83 4.59 -16.33
CA SER A 157 -18.07 3.62 -15.58
C SER A 157 -18.24 2.23 -16.16
N VAL A 158 -17.11 1.57 -16.36
CA VAL A 158 -17.05 0.20 -16.87
C VAL A 158 -16.40 -0.69 -15.81
N LYS A 159 -17.00 -1.85 -15.55
CA LYS A 159 -16.38 -2.87 -14.72
C LYS A 159 -15.30 -3.58 -15.53
N LEU A 160 -14.10 -3.65 -14.98
CA LEU A 160 -12.99 -4.37 -15.55
C LEU A 160 -13.01 -5.81 -15.04
N SER A 161 -12.94 -6.76 -15.93
CA SER A 161 -12.70 -8.16 -15.57
C SER A 161 -11.22 -8.37 -15.21
N ARG A 162 -10.87 -9.51 -14.63
CA ARG A 162 -9.47 -9.85 -14.36
C ARG A 162 -8.63 -9.93 -15.65
N SER A 163 -9.21 -10.32 -16.76
CA SER A 163 -8.54 -10.32 -18.08
C SER A 163 -8.22 -8.90 -18.54
N ASP A 164 -9.14 -7.95 -18.31
CA ASP A 164 -8.91 -6.55 -18.68
C ASP A 164 -7.79 -5.95 -17.82
N ILE A 165 -7.76 -6.25 -16.52
CA ILE A 165 -6.68 -5.82 -15.63
C ILE A 165 -5.33 -6.35 -16.10
N LYS A 166 -5.22 -7.63 -16.49
CA LYS A 166 -3.99 -8.21 -17.04
C LYS A 166 -3.54 -7.57 -18.34
N ASN A 167 -4.47 -7.04 -19.12
CA ASN A 167 -4.15 -6.31 -20.35
C ASN A 167 -3.66 -4.88 -20.06
N ILE A 168 -4.08 -4.29 -18.92
CA ILE A 168 -3.71 -2.95 -18.48
C ILE A 168 -2.41 -2.97 -17.68
N LEU A 169 -2.28 -3.95 -16.75
CA LEU A 169 -1.13 -4.08 -15.85
C LEU A 169 -0.19 -5.20 -16.30
N GLU A 170 1.11 -4.93 -16.30
CA GLU A 170 2.12 -5.95 -16.60
C GLU A 170 3.42 -5.70 -15.80
N PRO A 171 3.70 -6.48 -14.73
CA PRO A 171 2.88 -7.59 -14.21
C PRO A 171 1.55 -7.13 -13.62
N ASP A 172 0.60 -8.06 -13.46
CA ASP A 172 -0.70 -7.81 -12.81
C ASP A 172 -0.57 -7.69 -11.27
N LEU A 173 0.35 -6.81 -10.85
CA LEU A 173 0.73 -6.56 -9.47
C LEU A 173 0.90 -5.06 -9.22
N ILE A 174 0.54 -4.63 -8.03
CA ILE A 174 0.81 -3.28 -7.52
C ILE A 174 1.90 -3.42 -6.46
N GLY A 175 3.05 -2.77 -6.64
CA GLY A 175 4.06 -2.65 -5.60
C GLY A 175 3.67 -1.56 -4.61
N TYR A 176 3.90 -1.75 -3.32
CA TYR A 176 3.68 -0.68 -2.34
C TYR A 176 4.81 -0.57 -1.33
N ILE A 177 5.00 0.64 -0.84
CA ILE A 177 5.77 0.94 0.37
C ILE A 177 4.88 1.76 1.30
N LYS A 178 5.04 1.58 2.61
CA LYS A 178 4.27 2.33 3.60
C LYS A 178 5.08 2.68 4.84
N GLY A 179 4.70 3.79 5.46
CA GLY A 179 5.11 4.18 6.80
C GLY A 179 3.90 4.28 7.72
N THR A 180 4.05 3.85 8.96
CA THR A 180 3.02 3.98 9.98
C THR A 180 3.58 4.63 11.23
N LEU A 181 2.74 5.40 11.92
CA LEU A 181 3.01 5.94 13.24
C LEU A 181 1.79 5.62 14.11
N ASP A 182 1.94 4.67 15.02
CA ASP A 182 0.84 4.13 15.80
C ASP A 182 0.98 4.50 17.27
N TYR A 183 -0.17 4.63 17.93
CA TYR A 183 -0.30 4.74 19.36
C TYR A 183 -1.21 3.63 19.89
N SER A 184 -0.71 2.81 20.81
CA SER A 184 -1.44 1.70 21.41
C SER A 184 -1.99 2.08 22.78
N ILE A 185 -3.31 2.09 22.90
CA ILE A 185 -4.02 2.29 24.19
C ILE A 185 -4.29 0.92 24.78
N PHE A 186 -3.46 0.48 25.72
CA PHE A 186 -3.62 -0.82 26.36
C PHE A 186 -4.84 -0.85 27.27
N LEU A 187 -5.77 -1.75 26.96
CA LEU A 187 -6.98 -2.02 27.75
C LEU A 187 -6.72 -3.14 28.78
N THR A 188 -5.79 -4.02 28.46
CA THR A 188 -5.25 -5.07 29.35
C THR A 188 -3.75 -5.21 29.09
N ASP A 189 -3.05 -6.07 29.84
CA ASP A 189 -1.61 -6.33 29.64
C ASP A 189 -1.25 -6.85 28.25
N ARG A 190 -2.21 -7.36 27.49
CA ARG A 190 -1.98 -7.99 26.17
C ARG A 190 -2.83 -7.43 25.04
N PHE A 191 -3.84 -6.63 25.36
CA PHE A 191 -4.80 -6.16 24.38
C PHE A 191 -4.85 -4.64 24.37
N ALA A 192 -4.71 -4.04 23.19
CA ALA A 192 -4.74 -2.61 23.00
C ALA A 192 -5.62 -2.21 21.81
N LEU A 193 -6.21 -1.02 21.91
CA LEU A 193 -6.72 -0.28 20.77
C LEU A 193 -5.52 0.42 20.11
N ASN A 194 -5.38 0.23 18.79
CA ASN A 194 -4.33 0.85 17.99
C ASN A 194 -4.92 1.99 17.16
N ILE A 195 -4.33 3.17 17.24
CA ILE A 195 -4.72 4.33 16.43
C ILE A 195 -3.45 4.85 15.75
N GLY A 196 -3.47 5.00 14.44
CA GLY A 196 -2.26 5.34 13.71
C GLY A 196 -2.48 6.33 12.58
N LEU A 197 -1.36 6.88 12.12
CA LEU A 197 -1.23 7.58 10.86
C LEU A 197 -0.60 6.64 9.83
N TYR A 198 -1.04 6.77 8.60
CA TYR A 198 -0.58 5.99 7.47
C TYR A 198 -0.06 6.91 6.35
N LEU A 199 1.08 6.57 5.81
CA LEU A 199 1.64 7.14 4.59
C LEU A 199 1.96 5.99 3.65
N GLY A 200 1.49 6.05 2.40
CA GLY A 200 1.69 5.01 1.40
C GLY A 200 2.16 5.55 0.07
N TYR A 201 2.81 4.70 -0.68
CA TYR A 201 3.13 4.94 -2.08
C TYR A 201 2.97 3.65 -2.86
N ASP A 202 2.04 3.66 -3.81
CA ASP A 202 1.74 2.55 -4.69
C ASP A 202 2.32 2.78 -6.08
N ILE A 203 2.82 1.72 -6.70
CA ILE A 203 3.43 1.76 -8.04
C ILE A 203 2.83 0.63 -8.87
N ILE A 204 2.37 0.97 -10.06
CA ILE A 204 1.94 0.01 -11.07
C ILE A 204 2.69 0.23 -12.39
N ASP A 205 3.05 -0.86 -13.04
CA ASP A 205 3.50 -0.85 -14.43
C ASP A 205 2.27 -1.01 -15.32
N ALA A 206 1.85 0.08 -15.96
CA ALA A 206 0.68 0.11 -16.82
C ALA A 206 1.08 0.12 -18.30
N LYS A 207 0.34 -0.62 -19.14
CA LYS A 207 0.38 -0.45 -20.58
C LYS A 207 -0.45 0.78 -20.95
N ILE A 208 0.20 1.85 -21.32
CA ILE A 208 -0.50 3.06 -21.71
C ILE A 208 -1.03 2.89 -23.13
N LEU A 209 -2.33 3.13 -23.32
CA LEU A 209 -3.04 3.03 -24.60
C LEU A 209 -2.49 3.95 -25.70
N ILE A 210 -1.62 4.90 -25.37
CA ILE A 210 -0.99 5.83 -26.31
C ILE A 210 0.42 5.33 -26.60
N GLY A 211 0.60 4.59 -27.70
CA GLY A 211 1.89 4.23 -28.25
C GLY A 211 2.52 2.93 -27.78
N ASP A 212 1.74 2.00 -27.26
CA ASP A 212 2.19 0.64 -26.87
C ASP A 212 3.41 0.60 -25.93
N LYS A 213 3.58 1.66 -25.12
CA LYS A 213 4.68 1.81 -24.19
C LYS A 213 4.22 1.44 -22.77
N LYS A 214 5.10 0.72 -22.07
CA LYS A 214 4.95 0.52 -20.61
C LYS A 214 5.44 1.77 -19.91
N ASP A 215 4.64 2.27 -18.98
CA ASP A 215 5.05 3.39 -18.12
C ASP A 215 4.52 3.18 -16.70
N LYS A 216 5.08 3.91 -15.75
CA LYS A 216 4.77 3.75 -14.32
C LYS A 216 3.75 4.78 -13.88
N LEU A 217 2.64 4.31 -13.36
CA LEU A 217 1.68 5.12 -12.62
C LEU A 217 1.91 4.90 -11.13
N GLY A 218 1.60 5.90 -10.33
CA GLY A 218 1.69 5.80 -8.88
C GLY A 218 0.47 6.39 -8.18
N SER A 219 0.38 6.12 -6.88
CA SER A 219 -0.49 6.83 -5.95
C SER A 219 0.30 7.16 -4.70
N PHE A 220 0.07 8.33 -4.15
CA PHE A 220 0.54 8.71 -2.83
C PHE A 220 -0.66 8.78 -1.89
N ASP A 221 -0.58 8.05 -0.77
CA ASP A 221 -1.68 7.85 0.14
C ASP A 221 -1.33 8.43 1.51
N VAL A 222 -2.28 9.13 2.10
CA VAL A 222 -2.20 9.68 3.44
C VAL A 222 -3.51 9.48 4.17
N GLY A 223 -3.45 8.99 5.40
CA GLY A 223 -4.66 8.73 6.16
C GLY A 223 -4.40 8.29 7.58
N GLY A 224 -5.41 7.71 8.16
CA GLY A 224 -5.37 7.12 9.48
C GLY A 224 -5.72 5.64 9.46
N GLU A 225 -5.31 4.95 10.49
CA GLU A 225 -5.73 3.57 10.73
C GLU A 225 -6.21 3.39 12.16
N ILE A 226 -7.21 2.56 12.33
CA ILE A 226 -7.69 2.12 13.64
C ILE A 226 -7.64 0.60 13.67
N GLY A 227 -7.27 0.05 14.81
CA GLY A 227 -7.10 -1.39 14.90
C GLY A 227 -7.10 -1.93 16.33
N LEU A 228 -6.93 -3.23 16.40
CA LEU A 228 -6.80 -3.99 17.62
C LEU A 228 -5.42 -4.64 17.63
N ARG A 229 -4.67 -4.45 18.69
CA ARG A 229 -3.34 -5.04 18.87
C ARG A 229 -3.39 -6.04 20.02
N PHE A 230 -2.84 -7.21 19.76
CA PHE A 230 -2.54 -8.23 20.74
C PHE A 230 -1.03 -8.45 20.75
N ALA A 231 -0.39 -8.12 21.87
CA ALA A 231 1.05 -8.28 22.03
C ALA A 231 1.37 -8.56 23.49
N SER A 232 2.42 -9.33 23.75
CA SER A 232 3.03 -9.41 25.07
C SER A 232 3.66 -8.05 25.43
N ARG A 233 3.45 -7.58 26.64
CA ARG A 233 4.08 -6.36 27.17
C ARG A 233 5.38 -6.69 27.83
#